data_0c0cc08943335b250e7140767d8e0f95
#
_entry.id   0c0cc08943335b250e7140767d8e0f95
#
_cell.length_a   1.000
_cell.length_b   1.000
_cell.length_c   1.000
_cell.angle_alpha   90.00
_cell.angle_beta   90.00
_cell.angle_gamma   90.00
#
_symmetry.space_group_name_H-M   'P 1'
#
loop_
_entity.id
_entity.type
_entity.pdbx_description
1 polymer ?
#
loop_
_entity_poly.entity_id
_entity_poly.type
_entity_poly.pdbx_seq_one_letter_code
_entity_poly.pdbx_strand_id
1 'polypeptide(L)'
;MELQWPLILFTTLTAWGCGVLGGAGALALKGAGKKSQQLLAILSCVLLALGGIAVFFHLQHWERIFNGFGHITSGITQELIAIVVFVVVAVAYFVMARKSDDGGTLPKWMAWVAIAISVVLAAVCAHSYMMPARPAWDSVLEVLSIVGAAFLLGPATCAVVLAAKGEDADACGLPAVAGSAIGAVCTAAYAAFIQMSAGSFTEVGYYFDPTHPTKAVADVAATVGAQAPLLWLGAVVVGAVVPLVCCVMARKKGDAASWKVFGGVAVVAALIGAVCLRVAFYNVGLSVFMFY
;
A
#
# COMPACT_ATOMS: atom_id res chain seq x y z
N MET A 1 6.57 -21.39 7.22
CA MET A 1 5.70 -20.34 7.82
C MET A 1 4.42 -20.32 7.01
N GLU A 2 3.25 -20.34 7.65
CA GLU A 2 2.01 -20.17 6.91
C GLU A 2 1.92 -18.76 6.33
N LEU A 3 1.46 -18.65 5.09
CA LEU A 3 1.38 -17.39 4.40
C LEU A 3 0.30 -16.50 5.03
N GLN A 4 0.68 -15.29 5.42
CA GLN A 4 -0.16 -14.36 6.18
C GLN A 4 -1.09 -13.57 5.25
N TRP A 5 -2.00 -14.26 4.55
CA TRP A 5 -2.94 -13.65 3.60
C TRP A 5 -3.73 -12.46 4.17
N PRO A 6 -4.23 -12.51 5.42
CA PRO A 6 -4.93 -11.38 5.99
C PRO A 6 -4.09 -10.09 6.02
N LEU A 7 -2.82 -10.20 6.39
CA LEU A 7 -1.90 -9.06 6.47
C LEU A 7 -1.44 -8.60 5.08
N ILE A 8 -1.28 -9.52 4.12
CA ILE A 8 -0.98 -9.20 2.72
C ILE A 8 -2.10 -8.33 2.14
N LEU A 9 -3.35 -8.74 2.32
CA LEU A 9 -4.52 -8.01 1.86
C LEU A 9 -4.64 -6.66 2.58
N PHE A 10 -4.49 -6.65 3.90
CA PHE A 10 -4.57 -5.44 4.69
C PHE A 10 -3.58 -4.37 4.23
N THR A 11 -2.30 -4.70 4.16
CA THR A 11 -1.26 -3.73 3.78
C THR A 11 -1.42 -3.24 2.32
N THR A 12 -1.81 -4.14 1.41
CA THR A 12 -2.02 -3.81 -0.01
C THR A 12 -3.23 -2.91 -0.21
N LEU A 13 -4.37 -3.25 0.41
CA LEU A 13 -5.61 -2.48 0.28
C LEU A 13 -5.53 -1.13 1.00
N THR A 14 -4.85 -1.08 2.14
CA THR A 14 -4.58 0.17 2.86
C THR A 14 -3.71 1.11 2.02
N ALA A 15 -2.62 0.63 1.43
CA ALA A 15 -1.79 1.43 0.53
C ALA A 15 -2.59 1.96 -0.66
N TRP A 16 -3.43 1.13 -1.26
CA TRP A 16 -4.29 1.53 -2.37
C TRP A 16 -5.32 2.59 -1.93
N GLY A 17 -6.02 2.39 -0.81
CA GLY A 17 -6.98 3.35 -0.25
C GLY A 17 -6.33 4.70 0.07
N CYS A 18 -5.14 4.69 0.68
CA CYS A 18 -4.32 5.88 0.90
C CYS A 18 -4.00 6.60 -0.42
N GLY A 19 -3.55 5.86 -1.42
CA GLY A 19 -3.24 6.42 -2.73
C GLY A 19 -4.45 7.09 -3.39
N VAL A 20 -5.63 6.47 -3.30
CA VAL A 20 -6.89 7.01 -3.87
C VAL A 20 -7.29 8.32 -3.19
N LEU A 21 -7.27 8.39 -1.85
CA LEU A 21 -7.63 9.63 -1.13
C LEU A 21 -6.59 10.74 -1.39
N GLY A 22 -5.29 10.39 -1.37
CA GLY A 22 -4.22 11.34 -1.68
C GLY A 22 -4.32 11.86 -3.13
N GLY A 23 -4.64 10.98 -4.08
CA GLY A 23 -4.90 11.34 -5.47
C GLY A 23 -6.13 12.24 -5.63
N ALA A 24 -7.21 11.96 -4.91
CA ALA A 24 -8.39 12.83 -4.87
C ALA A 24 -8.05 14.23 -4.33
N GLY A 25 -7.24 14.30 -3.25
CA GLY A 25 -6.73 15.57 -2.73
C GLY A 25 -5.89 16.34 -3.77
N ALA A 26 -5.01 15.65 -4.49
CA ALA A 26 -4.22 16.28 -5.56
C ALA A 26 -5.09 16.81 -6.71
N LEU A 27 -6.16 16.12 -7.08
CA LEU A 27 -7.16 16.60 -8.04
C LEU A 27 -7.90 17.83 -7.50
N ALA A 28 -8.33 17.80 -6.24
CA ALA A 28 -9.02 18.91 -5.60
C ALA A 28 -8.17 20.19 -5.58
N LEU A 29 -6.85 20.09 -5.36
CA LEU A 29 -5.94 21.24 -5.44
C LEU A 29 -5.92 21.88 -6.82
N LYS A 30 -6.12 21.08 -7.88
CA LYS A 30 -6.20 21.53 -9.27
C LYS A 30 -7.61 21.98 -9.66
N GLY A 31 -8.61 21.81 -8.79
CA GLY A 31 -10.02 22.04 -9.14
C GLY A 31 -10.58 21.05 -10.17
N ALA A 32 -9.95 19.88 -10.32
CA ALA A 32 -10.29 18.86 -11.29
C ALA A 32 -11.06 17.68 -10.65
N GLY A 33 -11.72 16.86 -11.48
CA GLY A 33 -12.37 15.63 -11.05
C GLY A 33 -13.58 15.83 -10.12
N LYS A 34 -14.31 16.93 -10.28
CA LYS A 34 -15.38 17.32 -9.35
C LYS A 34 -16.47 16.26 -9.22
N LYS A 35 -16.93 15.66 -10.32
CA LYS A 35 -17.94 14.59 -10.30
C LYS A 35 -17.42 13.27 -9.70
N SER A 36 -16.10 13.13 -9.59
CA SER A 36 -15.44 11.92 -9.09
C SER A 36 -15.03 12.01 -7.62
N GLN A 37 -14.98 13.21 -7.02
CA GLN A 37 -14.45 13.42 -5.67
C GLN A 37 -15.16 12.57 -4.60
N GLN A 38 -16.50 12.53 -4.63
CA GLN A 38 -17.27 11.72 -3.70
C GLN A 38 -17.02 10.22 -3.87
N LEU A 39 -16.97 9.73 -5.12
CA LEU A 39 -16.72 8.33 -5.42
C LEU A 39 -15.30 7.92 -4.98
N LEU A 40 -14.30 8.77 -5.19
CA LEU A 40 -12.91 8.51 -4.79
C LEU A 40 -12.79 8.42 -3.26
N ALA A 41 -13.47 9.30 -2.52
CA ALA A 41 -13.50 9.21 -1.06
C ALA A 41 -14.18 7.92 -0.56
N ILE A 42 -15.31 7.54 -1.16
CA ILE A 42 -15.99 6.27 -0.84
C ILE A 42 -15.07 5.08 -1.17
N LEU A 43 -14.48 5.05 -2.36
CA LEU A 43 -13.59 3.97 -2.78
C LEU A 43 -12.41 3.81 -1.82
N SER A 44 -11.81 4.91 -1.39
CA SER A 44 -10.74 4.92 -0.40
C SER A 44 -11.18 4.28 0.93
N CYS A 45 -12.35 4.66 1.45
CA CYS A 45 -12.91 4.06 2.68
C CYS A 45 -13.24 2.57 2.49
N VAL A 46 -13.79 2.17 1.35
CA VAL A 46 -14.12 0.77 1.05
C VAL A 46 -12.86 -0.09 1.01
N LEU A 47 -11.80 0.39 0.34
CA LEU A 47 -10.52 -0.32 0.28
C LEU A 47 -9.93 -0.51 1.68
N LEU A 48 -9.92 0.55 2.49
CA LEU A 48 -9.43 0.48 3.87
C LEU A 48 -10.30 -0.46 4.73
N ALA A 49 -11.62 -0.42 4.58
CA ALA A 49 -12.53 -1.29 5.31
C ALA A 49 -12.34 -2.76 4.95
N LEU A 50 -12.17 -3.09 3.66
CA LEU A 50 -11.87 -4.45 3.22
C LEU A 50 -10.54 -4.95 3.76
N GLY A 51 -9.50 -4.09 3.77
CA GLY A 51 -8.23 -4.39 4.42
C GLY A 51 -8.39 -4.62 5.93
N GLY A 52 -9.13 -3.75 6.61
CA GLY A 52 -9.43 -3.89 8.03
C GLY A 52 -10.21 -5.18 8.35
N ILE A 53 -11.19 -5.56 7.54
CA ILE A 53 -11.90 -6.85 7.68
C ILE A 53 -10.91 -8.01 7.51
N ALA A 54 -10.02 -7.94 6.53
CA ALA A 54 -9.02 -8.99 6.33
C ALA A 54 -8.15 -9.19 7.57
N VAL A 55 -7.71 -8.13 8.25
CA VAL A 55 -6.84 -8.26 9.43
C VAL A 55 -7.54 -8.95 10.61
N PHE A 56 -8.86 -8.86 10.73
CA PHE A 56 -9.59 -9.58 11.79
C PHE A 56 -9.44 -11.10 11.68
N PHE A 57 -9.25 -11.65 10.48
CA PHE A 57 -8.98 -13.08 10.30
C PHE A 57 -7.57 -13.50 10.75
N HIS A 58 -6.68 -12.55 10.99
CA HIS A 58 -5.36 -12.80 11.57
C HIS A 58 -5.38 -12.74 13.11
N LEU A 59 -6.29 -11.98 13.70
CA LEU A 59 -6.35 -11.76 15.13
C LEU A 59 -7.05 -12.95 15.82
N GLN A 60 -6.34 -13.66 16.69
CA GLN A 60 -6.93 -14.72 17.52
C GLN A 60 -7.92 -14.18 18.55
N HIS A 61 -7.70 -12.92 19.02
CA HIS A 61 -8.48 -12.24 20.03
C HIS A 61 -8.80 -10.81 19.56
N TRP A 62 -9.63 -10.70 18.53
CA TRP A 62 -10.00 -9.42 17.93
C TRP A 62 -10.68 -8.46 18.93
N GLU A 63 -11.39 -8.99 19.94
CA GLU A 63 -12.00 -8.23 21.02
C GLU A 63 -11.01 -7.44 21.87
N ARG A 64 -9.72 -7.82 21.83
CA ARG A 64 -8.63 -7.18 22.59
C ARG A 64 -7.90 -6.08 21.81
N ILE A 65 -8.33 -5.78 20.59
CA ILE A 65 -7.64 -4.79 19.74
C ILE A 65 -7.54 -3.41 20.43
N PHE A 66 -8.55 -3.06 21.24
CA PHE A 66 -8.56 -1.80 21.99
C PHE A 66 -7.62 -1.78 23.19
N ASN A 67 -7.12 -2.92 23.67
CA ASN A 67 -6.13 -2.98 24.73
C ASN A 67 -4.79 -2.38 24.26
N GLY A 68 -4.56 -2.32 22.96
CA GLY A 68 -3.41 -1.64 22.36
C GLY A 68 -3.28 -0.17 22.78
N PHE A 69 -4.37 0.53 23.04
CA PHE A 69 -4.33 1.93 23.48
C PHE A 69 -3.62 2.13 24.84
N GLY A 70 -3.41 1.07 25.62
CA GLY A 70 -2.55 1.10 26.83
C GLY A 70 -1.06 1.26 26.51
N HIS A 71 -0.64 1.03 25.26
CA HIS A 71 0.76 1.09 24.82
C HIS A 71 0.89 1.96 23.55
N ILE A 72 0.83 3.28 23.71
CA ILE A 72 0.81 4.26 22.60
C ILE A 72 2.08 4.23 21.73
N THR A 73 3.18 3.68 22.24
CA THR A 73 4.43 3.51 21.50
C THR A 73 4.46 2.24 20.65
N SER A 74 3.48 1.37 20.78
CA SER A 74 3.36 0.17 19.94
C SER A 74 3.02 0.53 18.50
N GLY A 75 3.71 -0.07 17.52
CA GLY A 75 3.43 0.12 16.09
C GLY A 75 1.98 -0.17 15.74
N ILE A 76 1.39 -1.24 16.27
CA ILE A 76 -0.02 -1.60 16.06
C ILE A 76 -0.98 -0.51 16.58
N THR A 77 -0.67 0.09 17.73
CA THR A 77 -1.48 1.19 18.29
C THR A 77 -1.39 2.45 17.43
N GLN A 78 -0.19 2.80 16.99
CA GLN A 78 0.02 3.94 16.10
C GLN A 78 -0.70 3.75 14.77
N GLU A 79 -0.69 2.53 14.22
CA GLU A 79 -1.42 2.16 13.02
C GLU A 79 -2.94 2.33 13.22
N LEU A 80 -3.49 1.83 14.31
CA LEU A 80 -4.93 1.97 14.63
C LEU A 80 -5.34 3.45 14.77
N ILE A 81 -4.52 4.27 15.45
CA ILE A 81 -4.76 5.71 15.55
C ILE A 81 -4.76 6.37 14.16
N ALA A 82 -3.77 6.05 13.33
CA ALA A 82 -3.66 6.60 11.98
C ALA A 82 -4.86 6.20 11.10
N ILE A 83 -5.34 4.95 11.21
CA ILE A 83 -6.56 4.47 10.53
C ILE A 83 -7.78 5.28 10.96
N VAL A 84 -7.99 5.48 12.26
CA VAL A 84 -9.13 6.27 12.76
C VAL A 84 -9.08 7.70 12.24
N VAL A 85 -7.91 8.36 12.31
CA VAL A 85 -7.74 9.72 11.80
C VAL A 85 -7.99 9.78 10.29
N PHE A 86 -7.48 8.81 9.54
CA PHE A 86 -7.71 8.72 8.09
C PHE A 86 -9.21 8.61 7.76
N VAL A 87 -9.94 7.74 8.46
CA VAL A 87 -11.39 7.57 8.24
C VAL A 87 -12.14 8.86 8.54
N VAL A 88 -11.82 9.54 9.66
CA VAL A 88 -12.43 10.83 10.01
C VAL A 88 -12.18 11.86 8.91
N VAL A 89 -10.95 11.97 8.41
CA VAL A 89 -10.60 12.89 7.31
C VAL A 89 -11.33 12.50 6.02
N ALA A 90 -11.38 11.22 5.66
CA ALA A 90 -12.05 10.76 4.44
C ALA A 90 -13.56 11.03 4.48
N VAL A 91 -14.21 10.82 5.64
CA VAL A 91 -15.63 11.14 5.85
C VAL A 91 -15.86 12.66 5.77
N ALA A 92 -15.01 13.47 6.44
CA ALA A 92 -15.10 14.92 6.36
C ALA A 92 -14.92 15.42 4.91
N TYR A 93 -13.94 14.85 4.19
CA TYR A 93 -13.71 15.12 2.77
C TYR A 93 -14.95 14.82 1.93
N PHE A 94 -15.55 13.64 2.11
CA PHE A 94 -16.77 13.25 1.41
C PHE A 94 -17.94 14.20 1.71
N VAL A 95 -18.18 14.54 2.99
CA VAL A 95 -19.27 15.43 3.41
C VAL A 95 -19.06 16.85 2.82
N MET A 96 -17.83 17.35 2.82
CA MET A 96 -17.52 18.67 2.25
C MET A 96 -17.69 18.66 0.72
N ALA A 97 -17.23 17.63 0.03
CA ALA A 97 -17.46 17.47 -1.41
C ALA A 97 -18.96 17.42 -1.74
N ARG A 98 -19.75 16.68 -0.96
CA ARG A 98 -21.20 16.55 -1.16
C ARG A 98 -21.97 17.86 -0.90
N LYS A 99 -21.50 18.68 0.05
CA LYS A 99 -22.14 19.95 0.39
C LYS A 99 -21.78 21.10 -0.54
N SER A 100 -20.77 20.96 -1.40
CA SER A 100 -20.41 21.99 -2.36
C SER A 100 -21.47 22.09 -3.47
N ASP A 101 -21.71 23.30 -3.98
CA ASP A 101 -22.76 23.59 -4.97
C ASP A 101 -22.61 22.78 -6.27
N ASP A 102 -21.37 22.42 -6.62
CA ASP A 102 -21.04 21.61 -7.80
C ASP A 102 -20.74 20.13 -7.47
N GLY A 103 -20.96 19.72 -6.21
CA GLY A 103 -20.80 18.34 -5.75
C GLY A 103 -19.36 17.85 -5.62
N GLY A 104 -18.37 18.71 -5.76
CA GLY A 104 -16.98 18.27 -5.75
C GLY A 104 -15.89 19.33 -5.50
N THR A 105 -16.26 20.59 -5.33
CA THR A 105 -15.27 21.61 -4.94
C THR A 105 -14.94 21.50 -3.46
N LEU A 106 -13.66 21.42 -3.15
CA LEU A 106 -13.14 21.34 -1.79
C LEU A 106 -12.21 22.52 -1.46
N PRO A 107 -12.18 22.97 -0.20
CA PRO A 107 -11.18 23.93 0.24
C PRO A 107 -9.77 23.31 0.12
N LYS A 108 -8.81 24.12 -0.29
CA LYS A 108 -7.41 23.67 -0.47
C LYS A 108 -6.82 23.05 0.80
N TRP A 109 -7.17 23.56 1.98
CA TRP A 109 -6.67 22.99 3.23
C TRP A 109 -7.12 21.53 3.42
N MET A 110 -8.39 21.19 3.09
CA MET A 110 -8.88 19.82 3.18
C MET A 110 -8.17 18.91 2.17
N ALA A 111 -7.87 19.41 0.99
CA ALA A 111 -7.11 18.65 -0.03
C ALA A 111 -5.68 18.34 0.49
N TRP A 112 -5.01 19.31 1.12
CA TRP A 112 -3.71 19.06 1.74
C TRP A 112 -3.77 18.12 2.93
N VAL A 113 -4.80 18.21 3.77
CA VAL A 113 -5.01 17.27 4.88
C VAL A 113 -5.22 15.85 4.36
N ALA A 114 -6.02 15.68 3.29
CA ALA A 114 -6.23 14.38 2.66
C ALA A 114 -4.93 13.76 2.11
N ILE A 115 -4.09 14.57 1.45
CA ILE A 115 -2.77 14.12 0.97
C ILE A 115 -1.88 13.73 2.16
N ALA A 116 -1.78 14.59 3.16
CA ALA A 116 -0.90 14.38 4.30
C ALA A 116 -1.26 13.10 5.07
N ILE A 117 -2.54 12.91 5.43
CA ILE A 117 -2.97 11.72 6.17
C ILE A 117 -2.81 10.44 5.35
N SER A 118 -2.96 10.51 4.02
CA SER A 118 -2.72 9.39 3.13
C SER A 118 -1.26 8.92 3.17
N VAL A 119 -0.32 9.85 3.14
CA VAL A 119 1.11 9.53 3.25
C VAL A 119 1.45 9.03 4.66
N VAL A 120 0.91 9.68 5.69
CA VAL A 120 1.15 9.29 7.10
C VAL A 120 0.62 7.89 7.36
N LEU A 121 -0.62 7.55 6.98
CA LEU A 121 -1.16 6.21 7.20
C LEU A 121 -0.34 5.15 6.47
N ALA A 122 0.00 5.36 5.20
CA ALA A 122 0.82 4.41 4.44
C ALA A 122 2.20 4.20 5.09
N ALA A 123 2.84 5.27 5.58
CA ALA A 123 4.13 5.20 6.24
C ALA A 123 4.05 4.52 7.62
N VAL A 124 3.03 4.82 8.42
CA VAL A 124 2.84 4.24 9.76
C VAL A 124 2.52 2.75 9.65
N CYS A 125 1.66 2.34 8.70
CA CYS A 125 1.39 0.93 8.44
C CYS A 125 2.66 0.16 8.08
N ALA A 126 3.52 0.73 7.26
CA ALA A 126 4.80 0.11 6.92
C ALA A 126 5.76 0.08 8.10
N HIS A 127 5.87 1.19 8.83
CA HIS A 127 6.78 1.31 9.98
C HIS A 127 6.44 0.30 11.10
N SER A 128 5.19 -0.09 11.25
CA SER A 128 4.77 -1.09 12.25
C SER A 128 5.44 -2.45 12.06
N TYR A 129 5.92 -2.75 10.85
CA TYR A 129 6.63 -3.99 10.51
C TYR A 129 8.16 -3.88 10.62
N MET A 130 8.72 -2.66 10.74
CA MET A 130 10.16 -2.49 10.93
C MET A 130 10.55 -2.98 12.33
N MET A 131 11.35 -4.06 12.40
CA MET A 131 11.81 -4.60 13.67
C MET A 131 13.19 -5.26 13.53
N PRO A 132 14.14 -4.96 14.44
CA PRO A 132 15.47 -5.54 14.42
C PRO A 132 15.50 -7.06 14.49
N ALA A 133 14.43 -7.66 15.02
CA ALA A 133 14.30 -9.12 15.11
C ALA A 133 14.21 -9.79 13.72
N ARG A 134 13.84 -9.05 12.68
CA ARG A 134 13.65 -9.55 11.30
C ARG A 134 14.43 -8.67 10.31
N PRO A 135 15.73 -8.93 10.10
CA PRO A 135 16.60 -8.04 9.33
C PRO A 135 16.12 -7.73 7.90
N ALA A 136 15.43 -8.68 7.24
CA ALA A 136 14.85 -8.46 5.91
C ALA A 136 13.66 -7.48 5.92
N TRP A 137 13.06 -7.20 7.09
CA TRP A 137 11.97 -6.24 7.27
C TRP A 137 12.47 -4.89 7.80
N ASP A 138 13.61 -4.89 8.50
CA ASP A 138 14.13 -3.71 9.21
C ASP A 138 14.86 -2.76 8.26
N SER A 139 14.08 -2.10 7.41
CA SER A 139 14.60 -1.15 6.43
C SER A 139 13.59 -0.06 6.09
N VAL A 140 14.07 1.17 5.99
CA VAL A 140 13.30 2.30 5.44
C VAL A 140 12.78 2.01 4.02
N LEU A 141 13.46 1.14 3.25
CA LEU A 141 13.00 0.72 1.92
C LEU A 141 11.68 -0.05 1.97
N GLU A 142 11.38 -0.72 3.09
CA GLU A 142 10.06 -1.32 3.32
C GLU A 142 8.98 -0.24 3.37
N VAL A 143 9.18 0.82 4.18
CA VAL A 143 8.27 1.97 4.25
C VAL A 143 8.08 2.62 2.89
N LEU A 144 9.18 2.86 2.18
CA LEU A 144 9.14 3.43 0.83
C LEU A 144 8.41 2.53 -0.17
N SER A 145 8.44 1.20 0.00
CA SER A 145 7.73 0.27 -0.87
C SER A 145 6.21 0.41 -0.76
N ILE A 146 5.67 0.56 0.44
CA ILE A 146 4.22 0.76 0.68
C ILE A 146 3.78 2.16 0.24
N VAL A 147 4.53 3.18 0.60
CA VAL A 147 4.27 4.56 0.15
C VAL A 147 4.35 4.65 -1.37
N GLY A 148 5.35 4.02 -1.99
CA GLY A 148 5.49 3.94 -3.45
C GLY A 148 4.31 3.22 -4.12
N ALA A 149 3.80 2.15 -3.53
CA ALA A 149 2.60 1.47 -4.02
C ALA A 149 1.36 2.39 -3.95
N ALA A 150 1.21 3.20 -2.90
CA ALA A 150 0.15 4.19 -2.80
C ALA A 150 0.26 5.25 -3.90
N PHE A 151 1.47 5.77 -4.16
CA PHE A 151 1.72 6.74 -5.25
C PHE A 151 1.45 6.16 -6.63
N LEU A 152 1.67 4.87 -6.83
CA LEU A 152 1.40 4.19 -8.10
C LEU A 152 -0.09 3.92 -8.27
N LEU A 153 -0.71 3.21 -7.32
CA LEU A 153 -2.10 2.76 -7.40
C LEU A 153 -3.11 3.91 -7.37
N GLY A 154 -2.85 4.94 -6.55
CA GLY A 154 -3.78 6.03 -6.33
C GLY A 154 -4.07 6.86 -7.58
N PRO A 155 -3.09 7.59 -8.15
CA PRO A 155 -3.31 8.42 -9.32
C PRO A 155 -3.77 7.65 -10.56
N ALA A 156 -3.30 6.40 -10.74
CA ALA A 156 -3.76 5.54 -11.83
C ALA A 156 -5.25 5.21 -11.67
N THR A 157 -5.68 4.85 -10.45
CA THR A 157 -7.11 4.61 -10.14
C THR A 157 -7.94 5.87 -10.32
N CYS A 158 -7.45 7.03 -9.87
CA CYS A 158 -8.12 8.31 -10.09
C CYS A 158 -8.34 8.59 -11.60
N ALA A 159 -7.32 8.39 -12.43
CA ALA A 159 -7.43 8.57 -13.88
C ALA A 159 -8.48 7.65 -14.49
N VAL A 160 -8.54 6.38 -14.10
CA VAL A 160 -9.56 5.42 -14.56
C VAL A 160 -10.96 5.87 -14.15
N VAL A 161 -11.14 6.33 -12.89
CA VAL A 161 -12.44 6.81 -12.39
C VAL A 161 -12.89 8.06 -13.13
N LEU A 162 -12.00 9.04 -13.34
CA LEU A 162 -12.31 10.23 -14.14
C LEU A 162 -12.73 9.86 -15.57
N ALA A 163 -11.96 8.99 -16.22
CA ALA A 163 -12.30 8.51 -17.55
C ALA A 163 -13.65 7.80 -17.60
N ALA A 164 -14.00 7.02 -16.58
CA ALA A 164 -15.30 6.35 -16.47
C ALA A 164 -16.45 7.34 -16.28
N LYS A 165 -16.22 8.44 -15.57
CA LYS A 165 -17.21 9.52 -15.33
C LYS A 165 -17.28 10.54 -16.46
N GLY A 166 -16.47 10.40 -17.50
CA GLY A 166 -16.42 11.36 -18.63
C GLY A 166 -15.79 12.69 -18.22
N GLU A 167 -14.94 12.70 -17.22
CA GLU A 167 -14.12 13.85 -16.83
C GLU A 167 -12.73 13.78 -17.48
N ASP A 168 -11.99 14.89 -17.42
CA ASP A 168 -10.62 14.95 -17.92
C ASP A 168 -9.67 14.05 -17.09
N ALA A 169 -9.41 12.85 -17.61
CA ALA A 169 -8.53 11.89 -16.98
C ALA A 169 -7.05 12.34 -17.03
N ASP A 170 -6.66 13.20 -17.99
CA ASP A 170 -5.29 13.68 -18.09
C ASP A 170 -4.90 14.64 -16.96
N ALA A 171 -5.89 15.17 -16.22
CA ALA A 171 -5.64 15.86 -14.96
C ALA A 171 -4.82 15.00 -13.97
N CYS A 172 -4.97 13.65 -14.03
CA CYS A 172 -4.14 12.66 -13.33
C CYS A 172 -2.93 12.18 -14.16
N GLY A 173 -2.78 12.55 -15.39
CA GLY A 173 -1.79 11.98 -16.32
C GLY A 173 -0.36 12.09 -15.81
N LEU A 174 0.07 13.29 -15.44
CA LEU A 174 1.41 13.49 -14.86
C LEU A 174 1.55 12.83 -13.47
N PRO A 175 0.61 12.98 -12.51
CA PRO A 175 0.64 12.27 -11.24
C PRO A 175 0.71 10.75 -11.39
N ALA A 176 -0.01 10.15 -12.36
CA ALA A 176 0.00 8.71 -12.59
C ALA A 176 1.36 8.23 -13.11
N VAL A 177 1.96 8.94 -14.06
CA VAL A 177 3.31 8.61 -14.57
C VAL A 177 4.37 8.80 -13.49
N ALA A 178 4.37 9.95 -12.80
CA ALA A 178 5.34 10.23 -11.74
C ALA A 178 5.20 9.24 -10.57
N GLY A 179 3.96 8.98 -10.14
CA GLY A 179 3.68 8.01 -9.09
C GLY A 179 4.10 6.59 -9.46
N SER A 180 3.87 6.17 -10.71
CA SER A 180 4.35 4.89 -11.22
C SER A 180 5.87 4.81 -11.27
N ALA A 181 6.56 5.89 -11.64
CA ALA A 181 8.03 5.93 -11.63
C ALA A 181 8.59 5.84 -10.20
N ILE A 182 8.01 6.60 -9.25
CA ILE A 182 8.38 6.55 -7.83
C ILE A 182 8.13 5.14 -7.28
N GLY A 183 6.94 4.58 -7.53
CA GLY A 183 6.59 3.22 -7.11
C GLY A 183 7.55 2.16 -7.67
N ALA A 184 7.95 2.30 -8.93
CA ALA A 184 8.90 1.40 -9.58
C ALA A 184 10.29 1.44 -8.91
N VAL A 185 10.79 2.63 -8.62
CA VAL A 185 12.08 2.80 -7.92
C VAL A 185 12.01 2.21 -6.50
N CYS A 186 10.95 2.53 -5.74
CA CYS A 186 10.78 2.03 -4.38
C CYS A 186 10.66 0.50 -4.35
N THR A 187 9.87 -0.08 -5.25
CA THR A 187 9.68 -1.53 -5.37
C THR A 187 10.98 -2.23 -5.74
N ALA A 188 11.72 -1.72 -6.75
CA ALA A 188 12.99 -2.30 -7.17
C ALA A 188 14.06 -2.19 -6.10
N ALA A 189 14.13 -1.05 -5.40
CA ALA A 189 15.09 -0.85 -4.32
C ALA A 189 14.83 -1.82 -3.16
N TYR A 190 13.57 -2.02 -2.76
CA TYR A 190 13.25 -2.95 -1.70
C TYR A 190 13.42 -4.41 -2.12
N ALA A 191 13.06 -4.77 -3.35
CA ALA A 191 13.32 -6.10 -3.90
C ALA A 191 14.82 -6.44 -3.91
N ALA A 192 15.67 -5.47 -4.30
CA ALA A 192 17.12 -5.61 -4.24
C ALA A 192 17.62 -5.77 -2.80
N PHE A 193 17.11 -4.98 -1.85
CA PHE A 193 17.46 -5.09 -0.43
C PHE A 193 17.11 -6.48 0.13
N ILE A 194 15.89 -6.98 -0.13
CA ILE A 194 15.52 -8.35 0.27
C ILE A 194 16.50 -9.36 -0.33
N GLN A 195 16.82 -9.26 -1.63
CA GLN A 195 17.70 -10.20 -2.29
C GLN A 195 19.14 -10.16 -1.74
N MET A 196 19.61 -8.98 -1.33
CA MET A 196 20.94 -8.80 -0.71
C MET A 196 20.98 -9.31 0.72
N SER A 197 19.84 -9.49 1.38
CA SER A 197 19.79 -10.01 2.76
C SER A 197 20.14 -11.49 2.87
N ALA A 198 20.23 -12.22 1.76
CA ALA A 198 20.47 -13.67 1.72
C ALA A 198 21.72 -14.16 2.48
N GLY A 199 22.77 -13.33 2.54
CA GLY A 199 24.01 -13.66 3.26
C GLY A 199 24.28 -12.80 4.49
N SER A 200 23.34 -11.96 4.92
CA SER A 200 23.57 -10.95 5.95
C SER A 200 23.28 -11.42 7.38
N PHE A 201 22.52 -12.49 7.55
CA PHE A 201 22.14 -13.05 8.85
C PHE A 201 21.85 -14.54 8.75
N THR A 202 21.77 -15.19 9.91
CA THR A 202 21.30 -16.58 10.06
C THR A 202 20.06 -16.59 10.93
N GLU A 203 19.07 -17.43 10.61
CA GLU A 203 17.90 -17.59 11.46
C GLU A 203 18.33 -18.20 12.80
N VAL A 204 17.81 -17.62 13.90
CA VAL A 204 17.92 -18.17 15.25
C VAL A 204 16.53 -18.61 15.65
N GLY A 205 16.20 -19.85 15.38
CA GLY A 205 14.87 -20.39 15.62
C GLY A 205 14.88 -21.44 16.72
N TYR A 206 15.33 -21.09 17.93
CA TYR A 206 15.12 -21.95 19.06
C TYR A 206 13.75 -21.67 19.67
N TYR A 207 12.86 -22.62 19.52
CA TYR A 207 11.55 -22.60 20.15
C TYR A 207 11.44 -23.80 21.07
N PHE A 208 11.41 -23.58 22.38
CA PHE A 208 11.10 -24.62 23.35
C PHE A 208 9.59 -24.65 23.60
N ASP A 209 8.96 -25.66 23.05
CA ASP A 209 7.57 -26.00 23.28
C ASP A 209 7.54 -27.46 23.80
N PRO A 210 6.89 -27.76 24.91
CA PRO A 210 6.74 -29.14 25.39
C PRO A 210 6.12 -30.10 24.37
N THR A 211 5.30 -29.58 23.46
CA THR A 211 4.67 -30.36 22.39
C THR A 211 5.48 -30.36 21.07
N HIS A 212 6.34 -29.35 20.86
CA HIS A 212 7.20 -29.20 19.68
C HIS A 212 8.58 -28.69 20.11
N PRO A 213 9.44 -29.54 20.70
CA PRO A 213 10.65 -29.11 21.38
C PRO A 213 11.73 -28.50 20.49
N THR A 214 11.66 -28.70 19.17
CA THR A 214 12.62 -28.12 18.22
C THR A 214 11.93 -27.68 16.95
N LYS A 215 12.12 -26.41 16.56
CA LYS A 215 11.78 -25.92 15.23
C LYS A 215 13.00 -26.01 14.32
N ALA A 216 12.83 -26.57 13.14
CA ALA A 216 13.87 -26.54 12.12
C ALA A 216 14.21 -25.09 11.76
N VAL A 217 15.49 -24.74 11.78
CA VAL A 217 15.99 -23.44 11.36
C VAL A 217 16.02 -23.40 9.84
N ALA A 218 15.46 -22.32 9.24
CA ALA A 218 15.47 -22.17 7.80
C ALA A 218 16.84 -21.70 7.29
N ASP A 219 17.22 -22.19 6.12
CA ASP A 219 18.34 -21.60 5.37
C ASP A 219 17.88 -20.25 4.79
N VAL A 220 18.46 -19.18 5.30
CA VAL A 220 18.15 -17.80 4.88
C VAL A 220 18.44 -17.59 3.40
N ALA A 221 19.59 -18.06 2.91
CA ALA A 221 19.99 -17.88 1.52
C ALA A 221 19.05 -18.62 0.56
N ALA A 222 18.68 -19.86 0.89
CA ALA A 222 17.73 -20.63 0.10
C ALA A 222 16.31 -20.00 0.14
N THR A 223 15.86 -19.54 1.31
CA THR A 223 14.55 -18.91 1.47
C THR A 223 14.45 -17.61 0.67
N VAL A 224 15.45 -16.73 0.78
CA VAL A 224 15.50 -15.47 0.02
C VAL A 224 15.64 -15.74 -1.47
N GLY A 225 16.49 -16.69 -1.87
CA GLY A 225 16.68 -17.09 -3.27
C GLY A 225 15.39 -17.58 -3.92
N ALA A 226 14.58 -18.34 -3.18
CA ALA A 226 13.29 -18.84 -3.65
C ALA A 226 12.26 -17.72 -3.93
N GLN A 227 12.44 -16.51 -3.35
CA GLN A 227 11.56 -15.37 -3.62
C GLN A 227 11.93 -14.59 -4.89
N ALA A 228 13.05 -14.86 -5.53
CA ALA A 228 13.51 -14.11 -6.71
C ALA A 228 12.46 -13.96 -7.83
N PRO A 229 11.68 -15.00 -8.21
CA PRO A 229 10.62 -14.84 -9.21
C PRO A 229 9.51 -13.88 -8.76
N LEU A 230 9.08 -13.95 -7.50
CA LEU A 230 8.06 -13.03 -6.97
C LEU A 230 8.55 -11.59 -6.92
N LEU A 231 9.82 -11.39 -6.55
CA LEU A 231 10.41 -10.06 -6.45
C LEU A 231 10.65 -9.46 -7.84
N TRP A 232 11.32 -10.17 -8.73
CA TRP A 232 11.75 -9.59 -10.00
C TRP A 232 10.68 -9.65 -11.09
N LEU A 233 10.04 -10.82 -11.31
CA LEU A 233 8.99 -10.93 -12.32
C LEU A 233 7.66 -10.37 -11.79
N GLY A 234 7.24 -10.77 -10.58
CA GLY A 234 5.96 -10.36 -10.02
C GLY A 234 5.95 -8.89 -9.62
N ALA A 235 6.83 -8.47 -8.70
CA ALA A 235 6.76 -7.12 -8.15
C ALA A 235 7.40 -6.08 -9.09
N VAL A 236 8.62 -6.34 -9.62
CA VAL A 236 9.32 -5.32 -10.43
C VAL A 236 8.77 -5.29 -11.86
N VAL A 237 8.76 -6.40 -12.60
CA VAL A 237 8.34 -6.36 -14.01
C VAL A 237 6.83 -6.13 -14.10
N VAL A 238 6.01 -7.02 -13.55
CA VAL A 238 4.56 -6.91 -13.67
C VAL A 238 4.03 -5.75 -12.83
N GLY A 239 4.46 -5.62 -11.58
CA GLY A 239 3.90 -4.66 -10.63
C GLY A 239 4.42 -3.23 -10.75
N ALA A 240 5.54 -3.00 -11.42
CA ALA A 240 6.14 -1.68 -11.50
C ALA A 240 6.40 -1.22 -12.94
N VAL A 241 7.08 -2.02 -13.76
CA VAL A 241 7.40 -1.63 -15.14
C VAL A 241 6.14 -1.57 -16.01
N VAL A 242 5.28 -2.60 -15.96
CA VAL A 242 4.03 -2.61 -16.74
C VAL A 242 3.14 -1.42 -16.42
N PRO A 243 2.84 -1.08 -15.14
CA PRO A 243 2.06 0.12 -14.81
C PRO A 243 2.68 1.41 -15.33
N LEU A 244 4.00 1.58 -15.20
CA LEU A 244 4.69 2.75 -15.69
C LEU A 244 4.53 2.91 -17.22
N VAL A 245 4.76 1.84 -17.98
CA VAL A 245 4.57 1.84 -19.43
C VAL A 245 3.13 2.16 -19.79
N CYS A 246 2.17 1.52 -19.13
CA CYS A 246 0.74 1.75 -19.36
C CYS A 246 0.33 3.21 -19.08
N CYS A 247 0.77 3.79 -17.94
CA CYS A 247 0.48 5.19 -17.62
C CYS A 247 1.11 6.16 -18.63
N VAL A 248 2.34 5.89 -19.11
CA VAL A 248 2.98 6.67 -20.16
C VAL A 248 2.19 6.58 -21.48
N MET A 249 1.74 5.37 -21.86
CA MET A 249 0.95 5.16 -23.06
C MET A 249 -0.42 5.86 -22.99
N ALA A 250 -1.12 5.74 -21.86
CA ALA A 250 -2.39 6.41 -21.64
C ALA A 250 -2.25 7.93 -21.75
N ARG A 251 -1.24 8.50 -21.07
CA ARG A 251 -0.96 9.94 -21.11
C ARG A 251 -0.58 10.44 -22.51
N LYS A 252 0.23 9.68 -23.26
CA LYS A 252 0.62 10.07 -24.63
C LYS A 252 -0.58 10.16 -25.58
N LYS A 253 -1.60 9.31 -25.38
CA LYS A 253 -2.84 9.35 -26.17
C LYS A 253 -3.80 10.41 -25.67
N GLY A 254 -3.83 10.69 -24.34
CA GLY A 254 -4.60 11.76 -23.72
C GLY A 254 -6.13 11.57 -23.73
N ASP A 255 -6.64 10.46 -24.27
CA ASP A 255 -8.07 10.21 -24.39
C ASP A 255 -8.61 9.31 -23.27
N ALA A 256 -9.92 9.46 -22.96
CA ALA A 256 -10.58 8.70 -21.91
C ALA A 256 -10.59 7.17 -22.18
N ALA A 257 -10.66 6.74 -23.44
CA ALA A 257 -10.65 5.32 -23.78
C ALA A 257 -9.30 4.69 -23.43
N SER A 258 -8.20 5.38 -23.71
CA SER A 258 -6.84 4.95 -23.37
C SER A 258 -6.64 4.88 -21.86
N TRP A 259 -7.15 5.84 -21.07
CA TRP A 259 -7.09 5.75 -19.61
C TRP A 259 -7.92 4.62 -19.04
N LYS A 260 -9.09 4.30 -19.60
CA LYS A 260 -9.88 3.13 -19.19
C LYS A 260 -9.12 1.82 -19.41
N VAL A 261 -8.46 1.65 -20.56
CA VAL A 261 -7.76 0.41 -20.91
C VAL A 261 -6.38 0.37 -20.23
N PHE A 262 -5.49 1.29 -20.57
CA PHE A 262 -4.11 1.25 -20.06
C PHE A 262 -4.05 1.59 -18.57
N GLY A 263 -4.86 2.54 -18.08
CA GLY A 263 -4.97 2.82 -16.65
C GLY A 263 -5.52 1.63 -15.86
N GLY A 264 -6.54 0.95 -16.40
CA GLY A 264 -7.08 -0.28 -15.81
C GLY A 264 -6.03 -1.40 -15.73
N VAL A 265 -5.29 -1.64 -16.82
CA VAL A 265 -4.17 -2.60 -16.83
C VAL A 265 -3.10 -2.18 -15.82
N ALA A 266 -2.76 -0.89 -15.73
CA ALA A 266 -1.78 -0.39 -14.76
C ALA A 266 -2.20 -0.69 -13.33
N VAL A 267 -3.46 -0.44 -12.96
CA VAL A 267 -3.98 -0.71 -11.61
C VAL A 267 -3.95 -2.21 -11.29
N VAL A 268 -4.42 -3.06 -12.20
CA VAL A 268 -4.44 -4.52 -12.00
C VAL A 268 -3.01 -5.07 -11.87
N ALA A 269 -2.11 -4.66 -12.77
CA ALA A 269 -0.71 -5.10 -12.74
C ALA A 269 0.00 -4.62 -11.46
N ALA A 270 -0.23 -3.37 -11.04
CA ALA A 270 0.30 -2.84 -9.79
C ALA A 270 -0.20 -3.61 -8.57
N LEU A 271 -1.47 -3.98 -8.55
CA LEU A 271 -2.06 -4.78 -7.47
C LEU A 271 -1.42 -6.18 -7.39
N ILE A 272 -1.27 -6.86 -8.53
CA ILE A 272 -0.57 -8.14 -8.61
C ILE A 272 0.85 -8.01 -8.07
N GLY A 273 1.58 -6.98 -8.50
CA GLY A 273 2.95 -6.76 -8.04
C GLY A 273 3.06 -6.43 -6.55
N ALA A 274 2.13 -5.64 -6.01
CA ALA A 274 2.06 -5.35 -4.58
C ALA A 274 1.83 -6.63 -3.77
N VAL A 275 0.92 -7.50 -4.22
CA VAL A 275 0.69 -8.81 -3.59
C VAL A 275 1.94 -9.68 -3.68
N CYS A 276 2.60 -9.78 -4.84
CA CYS A 276 3.84 -10.55 -5.00
C CYS A 276 4.93 -10.08 -4.04
N LEU A 277 5.10 -8.75 -3.91
CA LEU A 277 6.08 -8.18 -2.99
C LEU A 277 5.74 -8.51 -1.52
N ARG A 278 4.47 -8.42 -1.13
CA ARG A 278 4.04 -8.76 0.23
C ARG A 278 4.17 -10.25 0.53
N VAL A 279 3.88 -11.13 -0.43
CA VAL A 279 4.12 -12.58 -0.28
C VAL A 279 5.61 -12.84 -0.02
N ALA A 280 6.49 -12.27 -0.84
CA ALA A 280 7.93 -12.41 -0.65
C ALA A 280 8.38 -11.84 0.71
N PHE A 281 7.89 -10.66 1.08
CA PHE A 281 8.14 -10.01 2.37
C PHE A 281 7.82 -10.93 3.56
N TYR A 282 6.63 -11.53 3.60
CA TYR A 282 6.26 -12.42 4.70
C TYR A 282 7.06 -13.71 4.69
N ASN A 283 7.40 -14.25 3.52
CA ASN A 283 8.21 -15.47 3.43
C ASN A 283 9.64 -15.28 3.94
N VAL A 284 10.22 -14.09 3.77
CA VAL A 284 11.59 -13.79 4.27
C VAL A 284 11.63 -13.25 5.69
N GLY A 285 10.50 -13.23 6.40
CA GLY A 285 10.39 -12.75 7.77
C GLY A 285 11.04 -13.68 8.80
N LEU A 286 12.27 -14.12 8.55
CA LEU A 286 13.05 -14.98 9.43
C LEU A 286 13.64 -14.16 10.59
N SER A 287 13.67 -14.75 11.80
CA SER A 287 14.08 -14.04 13.01
C SER A 287 15.53 -14.35 13.40
N VAL A 288 16.22 -13.33 13.90
CA VAL A 288 17.53 -13.46 14.54
C VAL A 288 17.44 -13.53 16.08
N PHE A 289 16.23 -13.47 16.63
CA PHE A 289 15.97 -13.60 18.07
C PHE A 289 15.15 -14.84 18.38
N MET A 290 15.45 -15.48 19.55
CA MET A 290 14.85 -16.76 19.95
C MET A 290 13.33 -16.73 20.11
N PHE A 291 12.74 -15.61 20.44
CA PHE A 291 11.34 -15.51 20.86
C PHE A 291 10.54 -14.50 20.01
N TYR A 292 10.83 -14.44 18.71
CA TYR A 292 10.15 -13.54 17.77
C TYR A 292 9.55 -14.29 16.59
#